data_28ca174a8927593a6aeedf902c6a89ad
#
_entry.id   28ca174a8927593a6aeedf902c6a89ad
#
_cell.length_a   1.000
_cell.length_b   1.000
_cell.length_c   1.000
_cell.angle_alpha   90.00
_cell.angle_beta   90.00
_cell.angle_gamma   90.00
#
_symmetry.space_group_name_H-M   'P 1'
#
loop_
_entity.id
_entity.type
_entity.pdbx_description
1 polymer ?
#
loop_
_entity_poly.entity_id
_entity_poly.type
_entity_poly.pdbx_seq_one_letter_code
_entity_poly.pdbx_strand_id
1 'polypeptide(L)'
;MRSKGFTLIEMLVAVAILAILSAIAIPSYQESVRKSRRSDGIAALLKLQLAQEKFRANCRFYAWTLAAADNCGADAANSSLNFRTTSEEGFYTIAVTAAGGNSYTITADPVGSQAADSACDPLQIVYPAGTKSPAGCWD
;
A
#
# COMPACT_ATOMS: atom_id res chain seq x y z
N MET A 1 -33.16 49.90 -6.36
CA MET A 1 -32.72 48.62 -6.95
C MET A 1 -33.55 47.50 -6.32
N ARG A 2 -34.34 46.76 -7.10
CA ARG A 2 -35.09 45.59 -6.57
C ARG A 2 -34.17 44.38 -6.52
N SER A 3 -33.79 43.94 -5.35
CA SER A 3 -33.11 42.63 -5.16
C SER A 3 -34.16 41.54 -5.46
N LYS A 4 -33.93 40.79 -6.53
CA LYS A 4 -34.70 39.57 -6.81
C LYS A 4 -34.18 38.48 -5.86
N GLY A 5 -35.03 38.05 -4.93
CA GLY A 5 -34.75 36.90 -4.08
C GLY A 5 -34.85 35.59 -4.87
N PHE A 6 -34.07 34.56 -4.47
CA PHE A 6 -34.18 33.21 -5.02
C PHE A 6 -35.53 32.59 -4.70
N THR A 7 -36.08 31.84 -5.64
CA THR A 7 -37.29 31.07 -5.41
C THR A 7 -36.93 29.73 -4.72
N LEU A 8 -37.86 29.17 -3.93
CA LEU A 8 -37.69 27.88 -3.26
C LEU A 8 -37.47 26.76 -4.27
N ILE A 9 -38.16 26.79 -5.42
CA ILE A 9 -38.02 25.80 -6.48
C ILE A 9 -36.62 25.83 -7.12
N GLU A 10 -36.05 27.01 -7.28
CA GLU A 10 -34.69 27.16 -7.84
C GLU A 10 -33.63 26.55 -6.94
N MET A 11 -33.77 26.73 -5.61
CA MET A 11 -32.89 26.06 -4.63
C MET A 11 -33.05 24.55 -4.63
N LEU A 12 -34.29 24.03 -4.72
CA LEU A 12 -34.54 22.60 -4.77
C LEU A 12 -33.93 21.96 -6.01
N VAL A 13 -34.04 22.58 -7.18
CA VAL A 13 -33.46 22.09 -8.42
C VAL A 13 -31.93 22.12 -8.35
N ALA A 14 -31.35 23.20 -7.82
CA ALA A 14 -29.88 23.28 -7.65
C ALA A 14 -29.33 22.18 -6.75
N VAL A 15 -29.97 21.95 -5.59
CA VAL A 15 -29.55 20.86 -4.66
C VAL A 15 -29.74 19.48 -5.30
N ALA A 16 -30.80 19.24 -6.06
CA ALA A 16 -31.03 17.99 -6.76
C ALA A 16 -29.91 17.69 -7.79
N ILE A 17 -29.53 18.73 -8.57
CA ILE A 17 -28.42 18.58 -9.54
C ILE A 17 -27.09 18.29 -8.81
N LEU A 18 -26.79 19.03 -7.73
CA LEU A 18 -25.59 18.81 -6.94
C LEU A 18 -25.55 17.41 -6.33
N ALA A 19 -26.68 16.90 -5.86
CA ALA A 19 -26.77 15.54 -5.31
C ALA A 19 -26.45 14.47 -6.37
N ILE A 20 -26.96 14.61 -7.59
CA ILE A 20 -26.69 13.69 -8.70
C ILE A 20 -25.21 13.73 -9.10
N LEU A 21 -24.64 14.92 -9.24
CA LEU A 21 -23.21 15.06 -9.59
C LEU A 21 -22.30 14.49 -8.51
N SER A 22 -22.60 14.73 -7.24
CA SER A 22 -21.84 14.22 -6.10
C SER A 22 -21.90 12.70 -6.02
N ALA A 23 -23.02 12.08 -6.35
CA ALA A 23 -23.17 10.62 -6.34
C ALA A 23 -22.20 9.91 -7.30
N ILE A 24 -21.79 10.56 -8.37
CA ILE A 24 -20.83 10.03 -9.37
C ILE A 24 -19.40 10.47 -9.01
N ALA A 25 -19.21 11.73 -8.62
CA ALA A 25 -17.90 12.31 -8.39
C ALA A 25 -17.20 11.74 -7.16
N ILE A 26 -17.92 11.50 -6.06
CA ILE A 26 -17.33 11.03 -4.79
C ILE A 26 -16.69 9.64 -4.93
N PRO A 27 -17.35 8.59 -5.47
CA PRO A 27 -16.74 7.27 -5.63
C PRO A 27 -15.50 7.30 -6.53
N SER A 28 -15.56 8.02 -7.65
CA SER A 28 -14.45 8.17 -8.59
C SER A 28 -13.23 8.85 -7.93
N TYR A 29 -13.47 9.88 -7.15
CA TYR A 29 -12.42 10.55 -6.38
C TYR A 29 -11.77 9.62 -5.36
N GLN A 30 -12.57 8.86 -4.61
CA GLN A 30 -12.05 7.91 -3.61
C GLN A 30 -11.19 6.82 -4.25
N GLU A 31 -11.59 6.30 -5.40
CA GLU A 31 -10.79 5.32 -6.15
C GLU A 31 -9.45 5.91 -6.61
N SER A 32 -9.46 7.12 -7.14
CA SER A 32 -8.24 7.83 -7.53
C SER A 32 -7.30 8.06 -6.35
N VAL A 33 -7.82 8.41 -5.18
CA VAL A 33 -7.03 8.56 -3.95
C VAL A 33 -6.44 7.23 -3.51
N ARG A 34 -7.22 6.13 -3.52
CA ARG A 34 -6.69 4.80 -3.20
C ARG A 34 -5.58 4.38 -4.16
N LYS A 35 -5.77 4.59 -5.46
CA LYS A 35 -4.74 4.32 -6.47
C LYS A 35 -3.46 5.12 -6.21
N SER A 36 -3.58 6.39 -5.88
CA SER A 36 -2.43 7.24 -5.53
C SER A 36 -1.68 6.71 -4.29
N ARG A 37 -2.40 6.25 -3.27
CA ARG A 37 -1.80 5.70 -2.04
C ARG A 37 -1.11 4.36 -2.24
N ARG A 38 -1.44 3.58 -3.29
CA ARG A 38 -0.72 2.34 -3.62
C ARG A 38 0.77 2.59 -3.85
N SER A 39 1.14 3.77 -4.36
CA SER A 39 2.55 4.12 -4.56
C SER A 39 3.37 4.11 -3.27
N ASP A 40 2.77 4.40 -2.11
CA ASP A 40 3.43 4.30 -0.80
C ASP A 40 3.77 2.84 -0.44
N GLY A 41 2.81 1.91 -0.60
CA GLY A 41 3.04 0.48 -0.39
C GLY A 41 4.07 -0.11 -1.37
N ILE A 42 3.96 0.24 -2.65
CA ILE A 42 4.89 -0.18 -3.70
C ILE A 42 6.31 0.32 -3.40
N ALA A 43 6.47 1.58 -3.05
CA ALA A 43 7.77 2.16 -2.70
C ALA A 43 8.38 1.48 -1.46
N ALA A 44 7.56 1.17 -0.45
CA ALA A 44 8.00 0.46 0.73
C ALA A 44 8.48 -0.96 0.40
N LEU A 45 7.75 -1.72 -0.44
CA LEU A 45 8.16 -3.05 -0.89
C LEU A 45 9.46 -3.03 -1.71
N LEU A 46 9.63 -2.06 -2.61
CA LEU A 46 10.86 -1.93 -3.38
C LEU A 46 12.06 -1.56 -2.48
N LYS A 47 11.87 -0.71 -1.48
CA LYS A 47 12.89 -0.41 -0.46
C LYS A 47 13.24 -1.66 0.35
N LEU A 48 12.24 -2.45 0.76
CA LEU A 48 12.47 -3.71 1.48
C LEU A 48 13.18 -4.74 0.61
N GLN A 49 12.81 -4.86 -0.66
CA GLN A 49 13.52 -5.72 -1.62
C GLN A 49 15.01 -5.38 -1.68
N LEU A 50 15.34 -4.09 -1.86
CA LEU A 50 16.74 -3.65 -1.87
C LEU A 50 17.45 -3.91 -0.54
N ALA A 51 16.75 -3.75 0.59
CA ALA A 51 17.30 -4.03 1.91
C ALA A 51 17.58 -5.53 2.10
N GLN A 52 16.69 -6.42 1.62
CA GLN A 52 16.91 -7.89 1.62
C GLN A 52 18.13 -8.27 0.78
N GLU A 53 18.36 -7.67 -0.38
CA GLU A 53 19.53 -7.94 -1.21
C GLU A 53 20.84 -7.49 -0.51
N LYS A 54 20.83 -6.32 0.12
CA LYS A 54 21.96 -5.84 0.93
C LYS A 54 22.24 -6.76 2.13
N PHE A 55 21.19 -7.20 2.81
CA PHE A 55 21.29 -8.13 3.93
C PHE A 55 21.89 -9.45 3.47
N ARG A 56 21.42 -10.00 2.36
CA ARG A 56 21.90 -11.25 1.76
C ARG A 56 23.39 -11.20 1.35
N ALA A 57 23.90 -10.02 1.00
CA ALA A 57 25.31 -9.84 0.69
C ALA A 57 26.24 -10.06 1.91
N ASN A 58 25.72 -9.88 3.12
CA ASN A 58 26.47 -10.04 4.37
C ASN A 58 26.06 -11.30 5.17
N CYS A 59 24.84 -11.82 4.92
CA CYS A 59 24.26 -12.95 5.66
C CYS A 59 23.98 -14.13 4.72
N ARG A 60 23.99 -15.32 5.28
CA ARG A 60 23.80 -16.58 4.52
C ARG A 60 22.36 -16.77 4.04
N PHE A 61 21.37 -16.16 4.71
CA PHE A 61 19.95 -16.28 4.44
C PHE A 61 19.32 -14.91 4.25
N TYR A 62 18.18 -14.83 3.59
CA TYR A 62 17.31 -13.67 3.66
C TYR A 62 16.66 -13.57 5.05
N ALA A 63 16.40 -12.35 5.51
CA ALA A 63 15.78 -12.15 6.81
C ALA A 63 14.28 -12.48 6.76
N TRP A 64 13.81 -13.24 7.76
CA TRP A 64 12.39 -13.55 7.95
C TRP A 64 11.66 -12.45 8.71
N THR A 65 12.33 -11.80 9.65
CA THR A 65 11.70 -10.80 10.53
C THR A 65 12.25 -9.40 10.26
N LEU A 66 11.37 -8.41 10.44
CA LEU A 66 11.75 -7.00 10.45
C LEU A 66 11.94 -6.55 11.91
N ALA A 67 13.06 -5.95 12.22
CA ALA A 67 13.45 -5.56 13.57
C ALA A 67 14.18 -4.21 13.59
N ALA A 68 14.61 -3.76 14.75
CA ALA A 68 15.38 -2.52 14.90
C ALA A 68 16.87 -2.67 14.59
N ALA A 69 17.35 -3.91 14.34
CA ALA A 69 18.75 -4.18 14.03
C ALA A 69 18.89 -5.40 13.10
N ASP A 70 19.93 -5.38 12.27
CA ASP A 70 20.30 -6.53 11.45
C ASP A 70 20.91 -7.62 12.33
N ASN A 71 20.46 -8.86 12.11
CA ASN A 71 21.01 -10.05 12.75
C ASN A 71 21.07 -11.21 11.75
N CYS A 72 22.28 -11.69 11.44
CA CYS A 72 22.49 -12.89 10.65
C CYS A 72 22.32 -14.12 11.54
N GLY A 73 21.12 -14.67 11.59
CA GLY A 73 20.83 -15.89 12.34
C GLY A 73 21.49 -17.16 11.74
N ALA A 74 21.37 -18.27 12.47
CA ALA A 74 21.81 -19.58 12.01
C ALA A 74 20.98 -20.09 10.81
N ASP A 75 19.77 -19.62 10.68
CA ASP A 75 18.83 -19.89 9.57
C ASP A 75 17.99 -18.64 9.25
N ALA A 76 17.12 -18.72 8.24
CA ALA A 76 16.27 -17.60 7.85
C ALA A 76 15.32 -17.17 8.98
N ALA A 77 14.74 -18.11 9.72
CA ALA A 77 13.75 -17.82 10.77
C ALA A 77 14.34 -17.03 11.94
N ASN A 78 15.65 -17.20 12.20
CA ASN A 78 16.40 -16.49 13.23
C ASN A 78 17.12 -15.23 12.69
N SER A 79 16.94 -14.91 11.41
CA SER A 79 17.53 -13.74 10.76
C SER A 79 16.56 -12.58 10.78
N SER A 80 17.04 -11.40 11.19
CA SER A 80 16.27 -10.17 11.24
C SER A 80 16.93 -9.04 10.46
N LEU A 81 16.12 -8.22 9.80
CA LEU A 81 16.54 -7.08 9.00
C LEU A 81 16.08 -5.78 9.68
N ASN A 82 16.97 -4.82 9.79
CA ASN A 82 16.63 -3.49 10.25
C ASN A 82 15.76 -2.77 9.20
N PHE A 83 14.47 -2.88 9.38
CA PHE A 83 13.49 -2.25 8.49
C PHE A 83 12.20 -1.92 9.22
N ARG A 84 11.52 -0.87 8.77
CA ARG A 84 10.23 -0.43 9.35
C ARG A 84 9.11 -1.39 8.94
N THR A 85 8.21 -1.65 9.88
CA THR A 85 7.01 -2.47 9.63
C THR A 85 5.83 -1.67 9.05
N THR A 86 6.02 -0.37 8.79
CA THR A 86 5.01 0.51 8.20
C THR A 86 5.60 1.26 7.01
N SER A 87 4.80 1.52 5.99
CA SER A 87 5.15 2.40 4.89
C SER A 87 5.39 3.84 5.38
N GLU A 88 5.95 4.70 4.55
CA GLU A 88 6.39 6.04 4.92
C GLU A 88 5.22 6.94 5.29
N GLU A 89 4.12 6.86 4.55
CA GLU A 89 2.87 7.58 4.77
C GLU A 89 1.92 6.86 5.75
N GLY A 90 2.25 5.61 6.14
CA GLY A 90 1.47 4.81 7.10
C GLY A 90 0.21 4.18 6.53
N PHE A 91 0.07 4.08 5.20
CA PHE A 91 -1.09 3.43 4.58
C PHE A 91 -0.97 1.91 4.49
N TYR A 92 0.22 1.35 4.73
CA TYR A 92 0.48 -0.08 4.63
C TYR A 92 1.33 -0.59 5.80
N THR A 93 0.99 -1.80 6.26
CA THR A 93 1.86 -2.61 7.13
C THR A 93 2.73 -3.48 6.25
N ILE A 94 4.04 -3.49 6.52
CA ILE A 94 5.05 -4.20 5.74
C ILE A 94 5.50 -5.44 6.50
N ALA A 95 5.54 -6.58 5.81
CA ALA A 95 5.96 -7.84 6.40
C ALA A 95 6.79 -8.69 5.44
N VAL A 96 7.56 -9.61 6.02
CA VAL A 96 8.14 -10.76 5.31
C VAL A 96 7.28 -11.96 5.68
N THR A 97 6.65 -12.60 4.71
CA THR A 97 5.73 -13.73 4.93
C THR A 97 6.39 -15.08 4.66
N ALA A 98 7.52 -15.07 3.93
CA ALA A 98 8.38 -16.22 3.76
C ALA A 98 9.81 -15.77 3.47
N ALA A 99 10.81 -16.47 3.99
CA ALA A 99 12.20 -16.26 3.65
C ALA A 99 13.00 -17.56 3.76
N GLY A 100 14.06 -17.67 2.96
CA GLY A 100 14.93 -18.84 2.92
C GLY A 100 16.35 -18.50 2.47
N GLY A 101 17.08 -19.50 2.03
CA GLY A 101 18.45 -19.31 1.51
C GLY A 101 18.47 -18.51 0.21
N ASN A 102 17.51 -18.74 -0.68
CA ASN A 102 17.49 -18.19 -2.04
C ASN A 102 16.16 -17.55 -2.43
N SER A 103 15.20 -17.42 -1.53
CA SER A 103 13.88 -16.88 -1.83
C SER A 103 13.31 -16.11 -0.65
N TYR A 104 12.40 -15.18 -0.94
CA TYR A 104 11.56 -14.52 0.05
C TYR A 104 10.25 -14.04 -0.59
N THR A 105 9.28 -13.82 0.27
CA THR A 105 8.01 -13.18 -0.06
C THR A 105 7.80 -12.02 0.90
N ILE A 106 7.54 -10.85 0.35
CA ILE A 106 7.27 -9.63 1.10
C ILE A 106 5.89 -9.09 0.74
N THR A 107 5.18 -8.58 1.74
CA THR A 107 3.83 -8.04 1.59
C THR A 107 3.70 -6.64 2.14
N ALA A 108 2.78 -5.89 1.56
CA ALA A 108 2.28 -4.63 2.08
C ALA A 108 0.76 -4.74 2.20
N ASP A 109 0.28 -4.81 3.42
CA ASP A 109 -1.12 -4.97 3.77
C ASP A 109 -1.73 -3.57 4.03
N PRO A 110 -2.79 -3.17 3.30
CA PRO A 110 -3.37 -1.85 3.45
C PRO A 110 -4.05 -1.69 4.81
N VAL A 111 -3.89 -0.53 5.44
CA VAL A 111 -4.47 -0.22 6.76
C VAL A 111 -5.32 1.04 6.73
N GLY A 112 -6.16 1.19 7.74
CA GLY A 112 -7.02 2.37 7.90
C GLY A 112 -7.97 2.57 6.70
N SER A 113 -7.98 3.77 6.15
CA SER A 113 -8.83 4.09 4.98
C SER A 113 -8.40 3.39 3.69
N GLN A 114 -7.14 2.91 3.63
CA GLN A 114 -6.63 2.15 2.47
C GLN A 114 -7.13 0.71 2.46
N ALA A 115 -7.54 0.13 3.58
CA ALA A 115 -8.12 -1.22 3.66
C ALA A 115 -9.38 -1.41 2.79
N ALA A 116 -10.03 -0.32 2.37
CA ALA A 116 -11.13 -0.37 1.40
C ALA A 116 -10.68 -0.73 -0.03
N ASP A 117 -9.36 -0.77 -0.30
CA ASP A 117 -8.77 -1.17 -1.59
C ASP A 117 -8.58 -2.69 -1.69
N SER A 118 -9.63 -3.46 -1.40
CA SER A 118 -9.60 -4.92 -1.28
C SER A 118 -9.15 -5.66 -2.55
N ALA A 119 -9.23 -5.04 -3.71
CA ALA A 119 -8.73 -5.62 -4.96
C ALA A 119 -7.18 -5.70 -5.00
N CYS A 120 -6.51 -4.89 -4.18
CA CYS A 120 -5.04 -4.77 -4.11
C CYS A 120 -4.49 -5.12 -2.71
N ASP A 121 -5.14 -6.04 -2.02
CA ASP A 121 -4.81 -6.48 -0.66
C ASP A 121 -4.47 -7.98 -0.63
N PRO A 122 -3.24 -8.35 -0.26
CA PRO A 122 -2.06 -7.49 -0.09
C PRO A 122 -1.32 -7.20 -1.42
N LEU A 123 -0.53 -6.12 -1.46
CA LEU A 123 0.52 -6.00 -2.47
C LEU A 123 1.67 -6.93 -2.10
N GLN A 124 2.20 -7.68 -3.07
CA GLN A 124 3.18 -8.73 -2.80
C GLN A 124 4.28 -8.78 -3.86
N ILE A 125 5.51 -9.06 -3.41
CA ILE A 125 6.64 -9.42 -4.28
C ILE A 125 7.18 -10.78 -3.85
N VAL A 126 7.38 -11.67 -4.82
CA VAL A 126 8.00 -13.00 -4.62
C VAL A 126 9.34 -13.04 -5.34
N TYR A 127 10.42 -13.26 -4.61
CA TYR A 127 11.77 -13.45 -5.13
C TYR A 127 12.16 -14.96 -5.10
N PRO A 128 12.85 -15.51 -6.11
CA PRO A 128 13.54 -14.85 -7.24
C PRO A 128 12.66 -14.64 -8.48
N ALA A 129 11.43 -15.11 -8.50
CA ALA A 129 10.54 -15.01 -9.66
C ALA A 129 10.26 -13.55 -10.10
N GLY A 130 10.41 -12.59 -9.18
CA GLY A 130 10.07 -11.19 -9.42
C GLY A 130 8.57 -10.96 -9.62
N THR A 131 7.74 -11.97 -9.24
CA THR A 131 6.28 -11.90 -9.40
C THR A 131 5.72 -10.84 -8.47
N LYS A 132 4.94 -9.94 -9.05
CA LYS A 132 4.19 -8.89 -8.37
C LYS A 132 2.71 -9.21 -8.42
N SER A 133 2.03 -9.18 -7.29
CA SER A 133 0.59 -9.46 -7.22
C SER A 133 -0.11 -8.47 -6.28
N PRO A 134 -1.40 -8.19 -6.51
CA PRO A 134 -2.17 -8.46 -7.73
C PRO A 134 -1.63 -7.67 -8.94
N ALA A 135 -1.63 -8.25 -10.15
CA ALA A 135 -0.95 -7.68 -11.31
C ALA A 135 -1.42 -6.27 -11.69
N GLY A 136 -2.73 -5.98 -11.62
CA GLY A 136 -3.31 -4.67 -11.95
C GLY A 136 -3.13 -3.58 -10.90
N CYS A 137 -2.34 -3.82 -9.85
CA CYS A 137 -2.16 -2.89 -8.72
C CYS A 137 -0.79 -2.21 -8.70
N TRP A 138 0.04 -2.47 -9.70
CA TRP A 138 1.43 -2.03 -9.75
C TRP A 138 1.74 -0.92 -10.77
N ASP A 139 0.66 -0.38 -11.42
CA ASP A 139 0.73 0.69 -12.43
C ASP A 139 0.46 2.07 -11.81
#